data_0fc4112e8b283ed1930416deaff455f3
#
_entry.id   0fc4112e8b283ed1930416deaff455f3
#
_cell.length_a   1.000
_cell.length_b   1.000
_cell.length_c   1.000
_cell.angle_alpha   90.00
_cell.angle_beta   90.00
_cell.angle_gamma   90.00
#
_symmetry.space_group_name_H-M   'P 1'
#
loop_
_entity.id
_entity.type
_entity.pdbx_description
1 polymer ?
#
loop_
_entity_poly.entity_id
_entity_poly.type
_entity_poly.pdbx_seq_one_letter_code
_entity_poly.pdbx_strand_id
1 'polypeptide(L)'
;MKILLLDNYDSFTYNLADYLSQNGASPIVKRNDAITLAEIRNLKIAAIVISPGPKRPEDAGITMDLIHHFHATLPILGVCLGYQALGAYFG
;
A
#
# COMPACT_ATOMS: atom_id res chain seq x y z
N MET A 1 0.34 13.79 -8.52
CA MET A 1 0.44 12.32 -8.71
C MET A 1 -0.37 11.63 -7.63
N LYS A 2 -1.32 10.82 -8.01
CA LYS A 2 -2.13 10.05 -7.06
C LYS A 2 -1.38 8.78 -6.64
N ILE A 3 -1.26 8.57 -5.33
CA ILE A 3 -0.61 7.40 -4.76
C ILE A 3 -1.57 6.74 -3.78
N LEU A 4 -1.81 5.45 -3.92
CA LEU A 4 -2.54 4.71 -2.91
C LEU A 4 -1.60 4.39 -1.75
N LEU A 5 -1.97 4.81 -0.55
CA LEU A 5 -1.29 4.42 0.69
C LEU A 5 -2.17 3.37 1.38
N LEU A 6 -1.76 2.13 1.29
CA LEU A 6 -2.50 1.02 1.91
C LEU A 6 -2.15 0.95 3.39
N ASP A 7 -3.14 1.24 4.24
CA ASP A 7 -2.96 1.29 5.68
C ASP A 7 -3.16 -0.10 6.30
N ASN A 8 -2.12 -0.62 6.93
CA ASN A 8 -2.14 -1.89 7.64
C ASN A 8 -2.41 -1.70 9.14
N TYR A 9 -3.26 -0.72 9.51
CA TYR A 9 -3.64 -0.43 10.89
C TYR A 9 -2.47 0.01 11.74
N ASP A 10 -1.63 0.87 11.17
CA ASP A 10 -0.47 1.41 11.87
C ASP A 10 -0.64 2.91 12.12
N SER A 11 -0.25 3.36 13.31
CA SER A 11 -0.34 4.78 13.67
C SER A 11 0.60 5.67 12.84
N PHE A 12 1.62 5.09 12.23
CA PHE A 12 2.57 5.83 11.40
C PHE A 12 2.03 6.16 10.01
N THR A 13 0.89 5.60 9.61
CA THR A 13 0.35 5.77 8.26
C THR A 13 0.13 7.22 7.90
N TYR A 14 -0.44 8.02 8.80
CA TYR A 14 -0.72 9.43 8.52
C TYR A 14 0.55 10.28 8.47
N ASN A 15 1.61 9.87 9.16
CA ASN A 15 2.92 10.51 9.00
C ASN A 15 3.47 10.27 7.59
N LEU A 16 3.30 9.06 7.07
CA LEU A 16 3.67 8.74 5.68
C LEU A 16 2.85 9.56 4.69
N ALA A 17 1.54 9.66 4.91
CA ALA A 17 0.66 10.45 4.04
C ALA A 17 1.11 11.92 4.00
N ASP A 18 1.41 12.49 5.15
CA ASP A 18 1.88 13.86 5.26
C ASP A 18 3.22 14.05 4.54
N TYR A 19 4.16 13.13 4.74
CA TYR A 19 5.44 13.15 4.05
C TYR A 19 5.28 13.10 2.53
N LEU A 20 4.41 12.23 2.04
CA LEU A 20 4.13 12.12 0.60
C LEU A 20 3.53 13.42 0.06
N SER A 21 2.61 14.03 0.80
CA SER A 21 2.00 15.30 0.42
C SER A 21 3.02 16.41 0.32
N GLN A 22 3.97 16.48 1.27
CA GLN A 22 5.03 17.47 1.28
C GLN A 22 5.97 17.34 0.08
N ASN A 23 6.04 16.15 -0.51
CA ASN A 23 6.88 15.86 -1.67
C ASN A 23 6.10 15.87 -2.99
N GLY A 24 4.93 16.47 -3.02
CA GLY A 24 4.18 16.70 -4.26
C GLY A 24 3.23 15.59 -4.66
N ALA A 25 3.07 14.55 -3.85
CA ALA A 25 2.12 13.49 -4.13
C ALA A 25 0.74 13.82 -3.55
N SER A 26 -0.28 13.13 -4.05
CA SER A 26 -1.65 13.20 -3.53
C SER A 26 -2.01 11.82 -2.98
N PRO A 27 -1.73 11.54 -1.70
CA PRO A 27 -1.98 10.23 -1.14
C PRO A 27 -3.47 9.98 -0.91
N ILE A 28 -3.90 8.77 -1.24
CA ILE A 28 -5.24 8.27 -0.94
C ILE A 28 -5.05 7.16 0.09
N VAL A 29 -5.47 7.40 1.33
CA VAL A 29 -5.29 6.44 2.43
C VAL A 29 -6.49 5.51 2.49
N LYS A 30 -6.25 4.20 2.36
CA LYS A 30 -7.28 3.17 2.52
C LYS A 30 -6.73 2.03 3.36
N ARG A 31 -7.53 1.54 4.30
CA ARG A 31 -7.17 0.38 5.10
C ARG A 31 -7.20 -0.89 4.26
N ASN A 32 -6.40 -1.87 4.65
CA ASN A 32 -6.22 -3.11 3.89
C ASN A 32 -7.50 -3.96 3.77
N ASP A 33 -8.49 -3.72 4.60
CA ASP A 33 -9.79 -4.40 4.58
C ASP A 33 -10.93 -3.50 4.13
N ALA A 34 -10.65 -2.27 3.70
CA ALA A 34 -11.65 -1.28 3.35
C ALA A 34 -11.67 -0.95 1.86
N ILE A 35 -10.90 -1.67 1.04
CA ILE A 35 -10.82 -1.45 -0.39
C ILE A 35 -10.67 -2.79 -1.13
N THR A 36 -11.24 -2.89 -2.31
CA THR A 36 -11.12 -4.08 -3.16
C THR A 36 -10.13 -3.81 -4.30
N LEU A 37 -9.65 -4.88 -4.93
CA LEU A 37 -8.75 -4.76 -6.09
C LEU A 37 -9.43 -4.01 -7.25
N ALA A 38 -10.72 -4.21 -7.46
CA ALA A 38 -11.48 -3.50 -8.49
C ALA A 38 -11.52 -2.00 -8.21
N GLU A 39 -11.73 -1.61 -6.96
CA GLU A 39 -11.71 -0.20 -6.55
C GLU A 39 -10.34 0.43 -6.77
N ILE A 40 -9.26 -0.29 -6.47
CA ILE A 40 -7.90 0.19 -6.70
C ILE A 40 -7.69 0.47 -8.20
N ARG A 41 -8.13 -0.43 -9.05
CA ARG A 41 -8.03 -0.26 -10.50
C ARG A 41 -8.72 1.01 -10.96
N ASN A 42 -9.87 1.32 -10.39
CA ASN A 42 -10.67 2.48 -10.77
C ASN A 42 -10.12 3.80 -10.23
N LEU A 43 -9.21 3.79 -9.27
CA LEU A 43 -8.60 5.01 -8.73
C LEU A 43 -7.64 5.68 -9.69
N LYS A 44 -7.15 4.97 -10.70
CA LYS A 44 -6.18 5.50 -11.68
C LYS A 44 -4.96 6.10 -11.00
N ILE A 45 -4.38 5.35 -10.08
CA ILE A 45 -3.20 5.78 -9.32
C ILE A 45 -1.91 5.54 -10.08
N ALA A 46 -0.86 6.28 -9.72
CA ALA A 46 0.46 6.17 -10.34
C ALA A 46 1.38 5.18 -9.59
N ALA A 47 1.13 4.95 -8.30
CA ALA A 47 1.96 4.08 -7.48
C ALA A 47 1.21 3.63 -6.23
N ILE A 48 1.74 2.62 -5.55
CA ILE A 48 1.19 2.10 -4.30
C ILE A 48 2.29 2.10 -3.25
N VAL A 49 1.97 2.61 -2.05
CA VAL A 49 2.83 2.53 -0.86
C VAL A 49 2.10 1.66 0.15
N ILE A 50 2.78 0.65 0.66
CA ILE A 50 2.23 -0.27 1.66
C ILE A 50 2.83 0.10 3.01
N SER A 51 2.00 0.50 3.96
CA SER A 51 2.43 1.00 5.27
C SER A 51 2.90 -0.13 6.18
N PRO A 52 3.62 0.22 7.28
CA PRO A 52 3.88 -0.74 8.35
C PRO A 52 2.59 -1.30 8.95
N GLY A 53 2.70 -2.37 9.71
CA GLY A 53 1.58 -2.95 10.42
C GLY A 53 2.04 -3.93 11.48
N PRO A 54 1.18 -4.24 12.46
CA PRO A 54 1.57 -5.07 13.61
C PRO A 54 1.53 -6.57 13.36
N LYS A 55 0.94 -7.01 12.24
CA LYS A 55 0.75 -8.43 11.94
C LYS A 55 1.71 -8.90 10.86
N ARG A 56 1.72 -10.21 10.60
CA ARG A 56 2.49 -10.77 9.50
C ARG A 56 1.89 -10.33 8.16
N PRO A 57 2.69 -10.30 7.07
CA PRO A 57 2.19 -9.89 5.76
C PRO A 57 0.96 -10.66 5.30
N GLU A 58 0.89 -11.96 5.56
CA GLU A 58 -0.21 -12.81 5.15
C GLU A 58 -1.52 -12.43 5.84
N ASP A 59 -1.44 -11.77 6.99
CA ASP A 59 -2.59 -11.35 7.78
C ASP A 59 -3.00 -9.89 7.51
N ALA A 60 -2.39 -9.25 6.53
CA ALA A 60 -2.60 -7.82 6.24
C ALA A 60 -3.65 -7.61 5.13
N GLY A 61 -4.82 -8.22 5.27
CA GLY A 61 -5.94 -8.04 4.36
C GLY A 61 -5.59 -8.36 2.92
N ILE A 62 -5.80 -7.42 2.00
CA ILE A 62 -5.56 -7.66 0.56
C ILE A 62 -4.10 -7.44 0.15
N THR A 63 -3.16 -7.24 1.09
CA THR A 63 -1.81 -6.83 0.75
C THR A 63 -1.12 -7.78 -0.22
N MET A 64 -1.17 -9.09 0.02
CA MET A 64 -0.53 -10.07 -0.86
C MET A 64 -1.22 -10.14 -2.22
N ASP A 65 -2.54 -10.09 -2.26
CA ASP A 65 -3.30 -10.08 -3.50
C ASP A 65 -3.01 -8.82 -4.32
N LEU A 66 -2.88 -7.68 -3.65
CA LEU A 66 -2.56 -6.41 -4.28
C LEU A 66 -1.19 -6.48 -4.96
N ILE A 67 -0.19 -7.01 -4.29
CA ILE A 67 1.13 -7.19 -4.87
C ILE A 67 1.04 -8.10 -6.10
N HIS A 68 0.34 -9.22 -5.98
CA HIS A 68 0.18 -10.17 -7.08
C HIS A 68 -0.43 -9.49 -8.32
N HIS A 69 -1.48 -8.70 -8.13
CA HIS A 69 -2.20 -8.08 -9.25
C HIS A 69 -1.48 -6.89 -9.87
N PHE A 70 -0.74 -6.11 -9.08
CA PHE A 70 -0.27 -4.79 -9.55
C PHE A 70 1.24 -4.66 -9.71
N HIS A 71 2.05 -5.61 -9.24
CA HIS A 71 3.52 -5.45 -9.28
C HIS A 71 4.08 -5.28 -10.71
N ALA A 72 3.40 -5.80 -11.73
CA ALA A 72 3.85 -5.71 -13.11
C ALA A 72 3.42 -4.42 -13.79
N THR A 73 2.46 -3.68 -13.21
CA THR A 73 1.87 -2.50 -13.86
C THR A 73 2.07 -1.20 -13.09
N LEU A 74 2.31 -1.29 -11.77
CA LEU A 74 2.46 -0.12 -10.92
C LEU A 74 3.69 -0.27 -10.01
N PRO A 75 4.46 0.81 -9.79
CA PRO A 75 5.50 0.79 -8.75
C PRO A 75 4.86 0.57 -7.38
N ILE A 76 5.47 -0.31 -6.58
CA ILE A 76 5.03 -0.62 -5.22
C ILE A 76 6.20 -0.44 -4.28
N LEU A 77 6.01 0.41 -3.26
CA LEU A 77 6.99 0.61 -2.19
C LEU A 77 6.43 0.03 -0.90
N GLY A 78 7.17 -0.87 -0.28
CA GLY A 78 6.81 -1.41 1.03
C GLY A 78 7.64 -0.79 2.14
N VAL A 79 6.99 -0.46 3.26
CA VAL A 79 7.63 0.10 4.46
C VAL A 79 7.37 -0.86 5.62
N CYS A 80 8.41 -1.40 6.24
CA CYS A 80 8.31 -2.39 7.32
C CYS A 80 7.46 -3.60 6.90
N LEU A 81 6.20 -3.71 7.34
CA LEU A 81 5.32 -4.84 6.96
C LEU A 81 5.18 -4.93 5.44
N GLY A 82 5.08 -3.81 4.75
CA GLY A 82 5.01 -3.79 3.29
C GLY A 82 6.26 -4.35 2.65
N TYR A 83 7.45 -4.05 3.21
CA TYR A 83 8.70 -4.61 2.75
C TYR A 83 8.73 -6.14 2.95
N GLN A 84 8.24 -6.61 4.09
CA GLN A 84 8.13 -8.04 4.37
C GLN A 84 7.16 -8.74 3.40
N ALA A 85 6.05 -8.08 3.08
CA ALA A 85 5.08 -8.61 2.12
C ALA A 85 5.68 -8.77 0.73
N LEU A 86 6.45 -7.80 0.28
CA LEU A 86 7.17 -7.89 -1.00
C LEU A 86 8.18 -9.04 -0.99
N GLY A 87 8.93 -9.17 0.11
CA GLY A 87 9.86 -10.27 0.27
C GLY A 87 9.18 -11.63 0.27
N ALA A 88 8.04 -11.75 0.94
CA ALA A 88 7.28 -13.00 0.98
C ALA A 88 6.74 -13.38 -0.40
N TYR A 89 6.30 -12.40 -1.18
CA TYR A 89 5.78 -12.66 -2.53
C TYR A 89 6.89 -13.06 -3.51
N PHE A 90 8.01 -12.34 -3.49
CA PHE A 90 9.08 -12.55 -4.48
C PHE A 90 10.16 -13.54 -4.04
N GLY A 91 10.17 -13.94 -2.80
CA GLY A 91 11.15 -14.84 -2.42
C GLY A 91 11.64 -15.24 -1.26
#